data_07f7f36f2b187fd80bb600db0f68e7e2
#
_entry.id   07f7f36f2b187fd80bb600db0f68e7e2
#
_cell.length_a   1.000
_cell.length_b   1.000
_cell.length_c   1.000
_cell.angle_alpha   90.00
_cell.angle_beta   90.00
_cell.angle_gamma   90.00
#
_symmetry.space_group_name_H-M   'P 1'
#
loop_
_entity.id
_entity.type
_entity.pdbx_description
1 polymer ?
#
loop_
_entity_poly.entity_id
_entity_poly.type
_entity_poly.pdbx_seq_one_letter_code
_entity_poly.pdbx_strand_id
1 'polypeptide(L)'
;MRYTGKVVGGLIGLALGPLGAVVGVLLGHQVDEHLDKQDASLPPPEELTAISERFFRATFRVMGYLAKADGRVSEQEISAARAVMAELRLDSARVQQAIECFTAGKQPGFDLAGELAALARACAGRPDLVRVFAEIQVRAALSGNNLDGPVRPLMNRVASRLGVSPFEMAQIEAVLRIRGGSFRHASAGAEPRISDAEKLAQAYKVLEAAPGDADQDIVKAYRRQLSRHHPDKLKANGLPESMIEHAKQRTQQIIEAYELIRQRRGI
;
A
#
# COMPACT_ATOMS: atom_id res chain seq x y z
N MET A 1 10.31 -9.01 -27.45
CA MET A 1 10.89 -9.52 -26.18
C MET A 1 11.41 -8.32 -25.40
N ARG A 2 10.67 -7.91 -24.36
CA ARG A 2 11.05 -6.79 -23.49
C ARG A 2 11.90 -7.34 -22.34
N TYR A 3 13.16 -6.92 -22.25
CA TYR A 3 14.09 -7.31 -21.18
C TYR A 3 14.01 -6.40 -19.94
N THR A 4 12.99 -5.54 -19.85
CA THR A 4 12.87 -4.48 -18.82
C THR A 4 12.77 -5.04 -17.41
N GLY A 5 12.01 -6.10 -17.18
CA GLY A 5 11.88 -6.70 -15.85
C GLY A 5 13.17 -7.38 -15.39
N LYS A 6 13.91 -8.01 -16.30
CA LYS A 6 15.21 -8.64 -16.00
C LYS A 6 16.29 -7.61 -15.63
N VAL A 7 16.28 -6.47 -16.29
CA VAL A 7 17.28 -5.39 -16.06
C VAL A 7 16.96 -4.65 -14.76
N VAL A 8 15.69 -4.34 -14.52
CA VAL A 8 15.25 -3.65 -13.28
C VAL A 8 15.37 -4.58 -12.07
N GLY A 9 14.97 -5.85 -12.20
CA GLY A 9 15.15 -6.85 -11.15
C GLY A 9 16.62 -7.09 -10.81
N GLY A 10 17.49 -7.14 -11.83
CA GLY A 10 18.94 -7.26 -11.66
C GLY A 10 19.58 -6.05 -10.97
N LEU A 11 19.16 -4.82 -11.30
CA LEU A 11 19.67 -3.58 -10.70
C LEU A 11 19.22 -3.42 -9.22
N ILE A 12 17.97 -3.76 -8.90
CA ILE A 12 17.49 -3.78 -7.52
C ILE A 12 18.20 -4.89 -6.71
N GLY A 13 18.42 -6.05 -7.34
CA GLY A 13 19.14 -7.16 -6.73
C GLY A 13 20.63 -6.87 -6.49
N LEU A 14 21.29 -6.07 -7.32
CA LEU A 14 22.69 -5.66 -7.15
C LEU A 14 22.92 -4.82 -5.89
N ALA A 15 21.92 -4.05 -5.46
CA ALA A 15 21.98 -3.30 -4.20
C ALA A 15 21.96 -4.22 -2.95
N LEU A 16 21.57 -5.48 -3.11
CA LEU A 16 21.49 -6.51 -2.07
C LEU A 16 22.60 -7.57 -2.18
N GLY A 17 23.62 -7.32 -3.01
CA GLY A 17 24.75 -8.21 -3.22
C GLY A 17 24.58 -9.22 -4.39
N PRO A 18 25.60 -10.01 -4.73
CA PRO A 18 25.60 -10.88 -5.93
C PRO A 18 24.52 -11.97 -5.91
N LEU A 19 24.10 -12.44 -4.74
CA LEU A 19 22.95 -13.35 -4.59
C LEU A 19 21.60 -12.67 -4.86
N GLY A 20 21.46 -11.41 -4.45
CA GLY A 20 20.27 -10.59 -4.72
C GLY A 20 20.11 -10.33 -6.23
N ALA A 21 21.17 -10.18 -6.98
CA ALA A 21 21.15 -10.01 -8.44
C ALA A 21 20.57 -11.24 -9.16
N VAL A 22 20.93 -12.44 -8.74
CA VAL A 22 20.44 -13.71 -9.32
C VAL A 22 18.95 -13.88 -9.02
N VAL A 23 18.52 -13.60 -7.80
CA VAL A 23 17.11 -13.66 -7.40
C VAL A 23 16.31 -12.59 -8.13
N GLY A 24 16.84 -11.37 -8.27
CA GLY A 24 16.21 -10.26 -9.01
C GLY A 24 16.03 -10.57 -10.50
N VAL A 25 16.97 -11.22 -11.14
CA VAL A 25 16.86 -11.65 -12.57
C VAL A 25 15.85 -12.79 -12.73
N LEU A 26 15.83 -13.77 -11.82
CA LEU A 26 14.89 -14.90 -11.88
C LEU A 26 13.45 -14.44 -11.64
N LEU A 27 13.25 -13.51 -10.71
CA LEU A 27 11.93 -12.93 -10.44
C LEU A 27 11.47 -11.99 -11.56
N GLY A 28 12.39 -11.21 -12.14
CA GLY A 28 12.11 -10.37 -13.30
C GLY A 28 11.69 -11.19 -14.52
N HIS A 29 12.22 -12.40 -14.70
CA HIS A 29 11.81 -13.30 -15.78
C HIS A 29 10.37 -13.84 -15.61
N GLN A 30 9.97 -14.18 -14.38
CA GLN A 30 8.59 -14.65 -14.13
C GLN A 30 7.57 -13.51 -14.20
N VAL A 31 7.97 -12.28 -13.86
CA VAL A 31 7.13 -11.09 -14.03
C VAL A 31 6.99 -10.75 -15.52
N ASP A 32 8.05 -10.83 -16.31
CA ASP A 32 7.98 -10.62 -17.75
C ASP A 32 7.05 -11.64 -18.46
N GLU A 33 7.07 -12.92 -18.08
CA GLU A 33 6.15 -13.92 -18.65
C GLU A 33 4.68 -13.72 -18.25
N HIS A 34 4.42 -13.17 -17.04
CA HIS A 34 3.05 -12.84 -16.62
C HIS A 34 2.54 -11.55 -17.25
N LEU A 35 3.43 -10.58 -17.52
CA LEU A 35 3.10 -9.33 -18.20
C LEU A 35 2.84 -9.56 -19.69
N ASP A 36 3.58 -10.44 -20.36
CA ASP A 36 3.33 -10.80 -21.77
C ASP A 36 1.97 -11.48 -21.98
N LYS A 37 1.42 -12.15 -20.96
CA LYS A 37 0.05 -12.73 -21.00
C LYS A 37 -1.06 -11.74 -20.66
N GLN A 38 -0.75 -10.57 -20.10
CA GLN A 38 -1.68 -9.47 -19.82
C GLN A 38 -1.63 -8.33 -20.86
N ASP A 39 -0.89 -8.48 -21.93
CA ASP A 39 -0.77 -7.50 -23.04
C ASP A 39 -2.05 -7.36 -23.91
N ALA A 40 -3.20 -7.82 -23.39
CA ALA A 40 -4.50 -7.46 -23.92
C ALA A 40 -4.88 -6.05 -23.42
N SER A 41 -4.45 -5.03 -24.17
CA SER A 41 -4.87 -3.63 -24.08
C SER A 41 -4.56 -2.91 -22.77
N LEU A 42 -3.33 -2.39 -22.63
CA LEU A 42 -3.08 -1.27 -21.73
C LEU A 42 -4.07 -0.14 -22.10
N PRO A 43 -4.77 0.44 -21.12
CA PRO A 43 -5.67 1.55 -21.40
C PRO A 43 -4.89 2.70 -22.04
N PRO A 44 -5.56 3.53 -22.86
CA PRO A 44 -4.94 4.71 -23.44
C PRO A 44 -4.29 5.60 -22.37
N PRO A 45 -3.20 6.31 -22.66
CA PRO A 45 -2.53 7.18 -21.70
C PRO A 45 -3.46 8.21 -21.04
N GLU A 46 -4.45 8.69 -21.76
CA GLU A 46 -5.48 9.62 -21.25
C GLU A 46 -6.36 8.97 -20.18
N GLU A 47 -6.74 7.71 -20.39
CA GLU A 47 -7.50 6.94 -19.39
C GLU A 47 -6.69 6.70 -18.13
N LEU A 48 -5.41 6.33 -18.27
CA LEU A 48 -4.50 6.14 -17.12
C LEU A 48 -4.33 7.44 -16.33
N THR A 49 -4.22 8.57 -17.01
CA THR A 49 -4.13 9.88 -16.36
C THR A 49 -5.43 10.20 -15.60
N ALA A 50 -6.59 9.93 -16.20
CA ALA A 50 -7.88 10.14 -15.55
C ALA A 50 -8.05 9.24 -14.31
N ILE A 51 -7.65 7.97 -14.38
CA ILE A 51 -7.65 7.04 -13.24
C ILE A 51 -6.74 7.58 -12.13
N SER A 52 -5.52 7.97 -12.49
CA SER A 52 -4.52 8.48 -11.56
C SER A 52 -5.01 9.73 -10.81
N GLU A 53 -5.56 10.71 -11.53
CA GLU A 53 -6.11 11.91 -10.92
C GLU A 53 -7.35 11.61 -10.06
N ARG A 54 -8.22 10.70 -10.49
CA ARG A 54 -9.37 10.26 -9.68
C ARG A 54 -8.90 9.59 -8.39
N PHE A 55 -7.94 8.68 -8.49
CA PHE A 55 -7.35 7.98 -7.35
C PHE A 55 -6.75 8.97 -6.34
N PHE A 56 -5.92 9.91 -6.83
CA PHE A 56 -5.31 10.93 -5.98
C PHE A 56 -6.36 11.76 -5.23
N ARG A 57 -7.33 12.31 -5.95
CA ARG A 57 -8.38 13.14 -5.34
C ARG A 57 -9.20 12.36 -4.33
N ALA A 58 -9.66 11.16 -4.68
CA ALA A 58 -10.43 10.31 -3.79
C ALA A 58 -9.65 9.97 -2.51
N THR A 59 -8.33 9.70 -2.62
CA THR A 59 -7.48 9.41 -1.47
C THR A 59 -7.55 10.51 -0.43
N PHE A 60 -7.34 11.75 -0.79
CA PHE A 60 -7.31 12.85 0.18
C PHE A 60 -8.70 13.35 0.58
N ARG A 61 -9.70 13.28 -0.30
CA ARG A 61 -11.09 13.63 0.05
C ARG A 61 -11.68 12.67 1.07
N VAL A 62 -11.54 11.36 0.84
CA VAL A 62 -12.02 10.34 1.79
C VAL A 62 -11.25 10.42 3.10
N MET A 63 -9.94 10.68 3.07
CA MET A 63 -9.14 10.92 4.26
C MET A 63 -9.67 12.12 5.08
N GLY A 64 -10.01 13.24 4.43
CA GLY A 64 -10.62 14.39 5.08
C GLY A 64 -11.99 14.10 5.68
N TYR A 65 -12.80 13.30 5.00
CA TYR A 65 -14.10 12.86 5.51
C TYR A 65 -13.96 11.97 6.75
N LEU A 66 -13.03 11.01 6.72
CA LEU A 66 -12.77 10.12 7.85
C LEU A 66 -12.20 10.88 9.06
N ALA A 67 -11.31 11.84 8.82
CA ALA A 67 -10.74 12.69 9.88
C ALA A 67 -11.81 13.56 10.59
N LYS A 68 -12.95 13.82 9.98
CA LYS A 68 -14.05 14.56 10.58
C LYS A 68 -15.13 13.67 11.20
N ALA A 69 -14.91 12.37 11.31
CA ALA A 69 -15.93 11.41 11.74
C ALA A 69 -16.51 11.69 13.14
N ASP A 70 -15.73 12.28 14.03
CA ASP A 70 -16.14 12.69 15.39
C ASP A 70 -16.65 14.15 15.48
N GLY A 71 -16.78 14.83 14.33
CA GLY A 71 -17.27 16.21 14.21
C GLY A 71 -16.19 17.28 14.24
N ARG A 72 -14.95 16.97 14.64
CA ARG A 72 -13.80 17.89 14.66
C ARG A 72 -12.58 17.19 14.09
N VAL A 73 -11.78 17.93 13.32
CA VAL A 73 -10.47 17.44 12.89
C VAL A 73 -9.43 17.85 13.92
N SER A 74 -8.81 16.90 14.57
CA SER A 74 -7.75 17.10 15.55
C SER A 74 -6.41 17.45 14.88
N GLU A 75 -5.51 18.09 15.63
CA GLU A 75 -4.12 18.31 15.17
C GLU A 75 -3.38 16.99 14.84
N GLN A 76 -3.74 15.92 15.54
CA GLN A 76 -3.15 14.60 15.30
C GLN A 76 -3.58 14.03 13.94
N GLU A 77 -4.83 14.21 13.53
CA GLU A 77 -5.34 13.80 12.21
C GLU A 77 -4.76 14.66 11.08
N ILE A 78 -4.57 15.96 11.32
CA ILE A 78 -3.86 16.84 10.38
C ILE A 78 -2.41 16.39 10.24
N SER A 79 -1.74 16.08 11.33
CA SER A 79 -0.37 15.57 11.33
C SER A 79 -0.28 14.21 10.62
N ALA A 80 -1.24 13.32 10.82
CA ALA A 80 -1.32 12.04 10.10
C ALA A 80 -1.47 12.22 8.59
N ALA A 81 -2.34 13.14 8.16
CA ALA A 81 -2.48 13.44 6.73
C ALA A 81 -1.19 14.03 6.13
N ARG A 82 -0.52 14.92 6.85
CA ARG A 82 0.80 15.46 6.45
C ARG A 82 1.87 14.38 6.38
N ALA A 83 1.88 13.45 7.33
CA ALA A 83 2.80 12.31 7.32
C ALA A 83 2.59 11.44 6.07
N VAL A 84 1.35 11.17 5.69
CA VAL A 84 1.03 10.45 4.44
C VAL A 84 1.54 11.23 3.22
N MET A 85 1.34 12.56 3.14
CA MET A 85 1.85 13.38 2.04
C MET A 85 3.38 13.32 1.94
N ALA A 86 4.08 13.35 3.09
CA ALA A 86 5.52 13.23 3.16
C ALA A 86 6.02 11.85 2.74
N GLU A 87 5.36 10.77 3.20
CA GLU A 87 5.68 9.39 2.78
C GLU A 87 5.52 9.18 1.27
N LEU A 88 4.48 9.80 0.69
CA LEU A 88 4.25 9.79 -0.75
C LEU A 88 5.23 10.69 -1.53
N ARG A 89 6.11 11.41 -0.85
CA ARG A 89 7.09 12.36 -1.43
C ARG A 89 6.44 13.32 -2.42
N LEU A 90 5.27 13.86 -2.04
CA LEU A 90 4.57 14.82 -2.88
C LEU A 90 5.40 16.11 -3.03
N ASP A 91 5.49 16.63 -4.24
CA ASP A 91 6.02 17.95 -4.48
C ASP A 91 5.07 19.04 -3.93
N SER A 92 5.52 20.29 -3.91
CA SER A 92 4.76 21.40 -3.33
C SER A 92 3.39 21.62 -3.98
N ALA A 93 3.28 21.44 -5.30
CA ALA A 93 2.02 21.58 -6.03
C ALA A 93 1.04 20.48 -5.69
N ARG A 94 1.51 19.21 -5.62
CA ARG A 94 0.71 18.07 -5.20
C ARG A 94 0.33 18.11 -3.71
N VAL A 95 1.19 18.64 -2.84
CA VAL A 95 0.84 18.89 -1.42
C VAL A 95 -0.32 19.87 -1.33
N GLN A 96 -0.26 20.98 -2.06
CA GLN A 96 -1.34 21.95 -2.08
C GLN A 96 -2.66 21.32 -2.57
N GLN A 97 -2.63 20.58 -3.66
CA GLN A 97 -3.78 19.87 -4.19
C GLN A 97 -4.34 18.83 -3.19
N ALA A 98 -3.47 18.11 -2.47
CA ALA A 98 -3.86 17.17 -1.43
C ALA A 98 -4.58 17.86 -0.27
N ILE A 99 -4.09 19.03 0.17
CA ILE A 99 -4.71 19.85 1.22
C ILE A 99 -6.09 20.34 0.77
N GLU A 100 -6.24 20.79 -0.48
CA GLU A 100 -7.52 21.20 -1.04
C GLU A 100 -8.52 20.03 -1.08
N CYS A 101 -8.09 18.85 -1.54
CA CYS A 101 -8.90 17.65 -1.53
C CYS A 101 -9.31 17.22 -0.12
N PHE A 102 -8.38 17.22 0.83
CA PHE A 102 -8.66 16.92 2.24
C PHE A 102 -9.68 17.91 2.83
N THR A 103 -9.51 19.20 2.52
CA THR A 103 -10.42 20.25 2.97
C THR A 103 -11.81 20.10 2.36
N ALA A 104 -11.91 19.73 1.08
CA ALA A 104 -13.18 19.44 0.42
C ALA A 104 -13.89 18.24 1.06
N GLY A 105 -13.15 17.17 1.41
CA GLY A 105 -13.71 15.96 2.04
C GLY A 105 -14.32 16.20 3.41
N LYS A 106 -13.81 17.16 4.18
CA LYS A 106 -14.35 17.51 5.51
C LYS A 106 -15.51 18.51 5.49
N GLN A 107 -15.94 18.99 4.31
CA GLN A 107 -17.07 19.92 4.23
C GLN A 107 -18.40 19.27 4.61
N PRO A 108 -19.32 20.00 5.26
CA PRO A 108 -20.68 19.53 5.45
C PRO A 108 -21.33 19.21 4.09
N GLY A 109 -21.99 18.06 4.00
CA GLY A 109 -22.64 17.65 2.73
C GLY A 109 -21.71 17.01 1.70
N PHE A 110 -20.47 16.66 2.05
CA PHE A 110 -19.61 15.89 1.15
C PHE A 110 -20.27 14.56 0.76
N ASP A 111 -20.43 14.34 -0.54
CA ASP A 111 -21.02 13.10 -1.09
C ASP A 111 -19.99 11.98 -1.13
N LEU A 112 -19.80 11.31 0.00
CA LEU A 112 -18.94 10.13 0.11
C LEU A 112 -19.39 9.02 -0.84
N ALA A 113 -20.71 8.82 -1.00
CA ALA A 113 -21.22 7.71 -1.83
C ALA A 113 -20.88 7.92 -3.31
N GLY A 114 -21.07 9.13 -3.81
CA GLY A 114 -20.71 9.52 -5.18
C GLY A 114 -19.20 9.45 -5.42
N GLU A 115 -18.37 9.91 -4.45
CA GLU A 115 -16.92 9.84 -4.56
C GLU A 115 -16.42 8.40 -4.64
N LEU A 116 -16.92 7.50 -3.76
CA LEU A 116 -16.55 6.09 -3.77
C LEU A 116 -17.05 5.37 -5.03
N ALA A 117 -18.25 5.69 -5.51
CA ALA A 117 -18.76 5.14 -6.76
C ALA A 117 -17.91 5.57 -7.98
N ALA A 118 -17.45 6.81 -8.00
CA ALA A 118 -16.55 7.30 -9.04
C ALA A 118 -15.16 6.63 -8.98
N LEU A 119 -14.62 6.43 -7.78
CA LEU A 119 -13.36 5.69 -7.57
C LEU A 119 -13.53 4.23 -7.99
N ALA A 120 -14.60 3.55 -7.58
CA ALA A 120 -14.87 2.16 -7.94
C ALA A 120 -14.94 1.96 -9.46
N ARG A 121 -15.57 2.89 -10.18
CA ARG A 121 -15.61 2.86 -11.66
C ARG A 121 -14.22 3.04 -12.27
N ALA A 122 -13.44 4.00 -11.75
CA ALA A 122 -12.07 4.24 -12.24
C ALA A 122 -11.13 3.05 -11.97
N CYS A 123 -11.34 2.34 -10.86
CA CYS A 123 -10.55 1.17 -10.48
C CYS A 123 -11.18 -0.16 -10.93
N ALA A 124 -12.20 -0.14 -11.81
CA ALA A 124 -12.84 -1.36 -12.30
C ALA A 124 -11.80 -2.30 -12.95
N GLY A 125 -11.79 -3.58 -12.54
CA GLY A 125 -10.79 -4.55 -12.98
C GLY A 125 -9.38 -4.38 -12.39
N ARG A 126 -9.18 -3.44 -11.45
CA ARG A 126 -7.87 -3.11 -10.83
C ARG A 126 -7.92 -3.27 -9.29
N PRO A 127 -8.14 -4.49 -8.76
CA PRO A 127 -8.30 -4.70 -7.32
C PRO A 127 -7.06 -4.28 -6.51
N ASP A 128 -5.86 -4.36 -7.11
CA ASP A 128 -4.62 -3.94 -6.45
C ASP A 128 -4.60 -2.43 -6.14
N LEU A 129 -5.20 -1.59 -7.01
CA LEU A 129 -5.36 -0.15 -6.72
C LEU A 129 -6.32 0.09 -5.55
N VAL A 130 -7.44 -0.62 -5.52
CA VAL A 130 -8.41 -0.53 -4.42
C VAL A 130 -7.75 -0.92 -3.09
N ARG A 131 -6.92 -1.94 -3.10
CA ARG A 131 -6.15 -2.36 -1.93
C ARG A 131 -5.17 -1.29 -1.46
N VAL A 132 -4.38 -0.70 -2.37
CA VAL A 132 -3.46 0.41 -2.05
C VAL A 132 -4.22 1.60 -1.47
N PHE A 133 -5.39 1.93 -2.03
CA PHE A 133 -6.26 2.97 -1.48
C PHE A 133 -6.65 2.66 -0.03
N ALA A 134 -7.13 1.44 0.24
CA ALA A 134 -7.51 1.01 1.59
C ALA A 134 -6.32 1.05 2.57
N GLU A 135 -5.13 0.61 2.15
CA GLU A 135 -3.91 0.68 2.96
C GLU A 135 -3.54 2.11 3.35
N ILE A 136 -3.64 3.06 2.42
CA ILE A 136 -3.38 4.48 2.70
C ILE A 136 -4.40 5.03 3.70
N GLN A 137 -5.71 4.72 3.54
CA GLN A 137 -6.76 5.19 4.45
C GLN A 137 -6.59 4.61 5.86
N VAL A 138 -6.35 3.30 5.98
CA VAL A 138 -6.13 2.65 7.27
C VAL A 138 -4.90 3.21 7.96
N ARG A 139 -3.81 3.45 7.25
CA ARG A 139 -2.58 4.05 7.78
C ARG A 139 -2.84 5.43 8.36
N ALA A 140 -3.52 6.31 7.60
CA ALA A 140 -3.86 7.65 8.06
C ALA A 140 -4.73 7.59 9.33
N ALA A 141 -5.74 6.73 9.36
CA ALA A 141 -6.61 6.57 10.51
C ALA A 141 -5.88 6.01 11.75
N LEU A 142 -5.00 5.02 11.57
CA LEU A 142 -4.18 4.48 12.67
C LEU A 142 -3.26 5.54 13.29
N SER A 143 -2.68 6.40 12.46
CA SER A 143 -1.80 7.48 12.92
C SER A 143 -2.57 8.65 13.55
N GLY A 144 -3.78 8.93 13.07
CA GLY A 144 -4.62 10.04 13.53
C GLY A 144 -5.37 9.74 14.83
N ASN A 145 -6.13 8.66 14.88
CA ASN A 145 -6.99 8.30 16.01
C ASN A 145 -7.00 6.81 16.35
N ASN A 146 -5.98 6.07 15.94
CA ASN A 146 -5.86 4.62 16.16
C ASN A 146 -7.01 3.78 15.55
N LEU A 147 -7.74 4.34 14.59
CA LEU A 147 -8.93 3.72 13.98
C LEU A 147 -10.04 3.43 15.03
N ASP A 148 -10.16 4.27 16.04
CA ASP A 148 -11.12 4.12 17.12
C ASP A 148 -12.41 4.93 16.87
N GLY A 149 -13.42 4.70 17.74
CA GLY A 149 -14.67 5.45 17.72
C GLY A 149 -15.43 5.37 16.39
N PRO A 150 -16.00 6.49 15.92
CA PRO A 150 -16.82 6.55 14.71
C PRO A 150 -16.06 6.32 13.41
N VAL A 151 -14.73 6.40 13.40
CA VAL A 151 -13.90 6.19 12.21
C VAL A 151 -13.95 4.73 11.75
N ARG A 152 -13.95 3.77 12.67
CA ARG A 152 -13.99 2.34 12.35
C ARG A 152 -15.21 1.92 11.52
N PRO A 153 -16.46 2.21 11.92
CA PRO A 153 -17.63 1.87 11.10
C PRO A 153 -17.65 2.61 9.76
N LEU A 154 -17.14 3.85 9.71
CA LEU A 154 -17.01 4.58 8.45
C LEU A 154 -15.97 3.93 7.52
N MET A 155 -14.82 3.53 8.04
CA MET A 155 -13.79 2.82 7.29
C MET A 155 -14.34 1.50 6.72
N ASN A 156 -15.07 0.72 7.51
CA ASN A 156 -15.72 -0.50 7.05
C ASN A 156 -16.73 -0.23 5.93
N ARG A 157 -17.47 0.88 6.00
CA ARG A 157 -18.39 1.31 4.94
C ARG A 157 -17.64 1.68 3.67
N VAL A 158 -16.53 2.41 3.77
CA VAL A 158 -15.66 2.75 2.64
C VAL A 158 -15.14 1.48 1.97
N ALA A 159 -14.59 0.56 2.75
CA ALA A 159 -14.06 -0.73 2.29
C ALA A 159 -15.13 -1.56 1.56
N SER A 160 -16.29 -1.74 2.18
CA SER A 160 -17.41 -2.49 1.61
C SER A 160 -17.90 -1.92 0.28
N ARG A 161 -17.97 -0.58 0.16
CA ARG A 161 -18.37 0.11 -1.09
C ARG A 161 -17.37 -0.09 -2.23
N LEU A 162 -16.12 -0.34 -1.90
CA LEU A 162 -15.04 -0.61 -2.86
C LEU A 162 -14.81 -2.11 -3.09
N GLY A 163 -15.60 -2.98 -2.47
CA GLY A 163 -15.47 -4.44 -2.62
C GLY A 163 -14.33 -5.06 -1.81
N VAL A 164 -13.75 -4.33 -0.85
CA VAL A 164 -12.76 -4.88 0.08
C VAL A 164 -13.49 -5.63 1.19
N SER A 165 -13.17 -6.91 1.34
CA SER A 165 -13.82 -7.76 2.34
C SER A 165 -13.39 -7.41 3.77
N PRO A 166 -14.21 -7.74 4.80
CA PRO A 166 -13.82 -7.55 6.20
C PRO A 166 -12.53 -8.30 6.57
N PHE A 167 -12.29 -9.45 5.96
CA PHE A 167 -11.08 -10.23 6.16
C PHE A 167 -9.84 -9.50 5.62
N GLU A 168 -9.91 -8.98 4.40
CA GLU A 168 -8.83 -8.17 3.81
C GLU A 168 -8.55 -6.90 4.63
N MET A 169 -9.61 -6.24 5.11
CA MET A 169 -9.45 -5.07 5.99
C MET A 169 -8.73 -5.42 7.28
N ALA A 170 -9.09 -6.55 7.92
CA ALA A 170 -8.41 -7.02 9.12
C ALA A 170 -6.93 -7.36 8.85
N GLN A 171 -6.61 -7.94 7.70
CA GLN A 171 -5.22 -8.20 7.29
C GLN A 171 -4.44 -6.90 7.10
N ILE A 172 -4.99 -5.92 6.36
CA ILE A 172 -4.38 -4.61 6.16
C ILE A 172 -4.10 -3.94 7.51
N GLU A 173 -5.11 -3.88 8.38
CA GLU A 173 -4.98 -3.30 9.71
C GLU A 173 -3.90 -4.00 10.55
N ALA A 174 -3.90 -5.34 10.59
CA ALA A 174 -2.93 -6.12 11.36
C ALA A 174 -1.49 -5.83 10.93
N VAL A 175 -1.23 -5.77 9.62
CA VAL A 175 0.09 -5.46 9.08
C VAL A 175 0.53 -4.02 9.42
N LEU A 176 -0.38 -3.05 9.29
CA LEU A 176 -0.07 -1.65 9.54
C LEU A 176 0.10 -1.32 11.03
N ARG A 177 -0.64 -2.00 11.95
CA ARG A 177 -0.46 -1.84 13.41
C ARG A 177 0.91 -2.28 13.88
N ILE A 178 1.45 -3.35 13.33
CA ILE A 178 2.81 -3.83 13.66
C ILE A 178 3.83 -2.75 13.34
N ARG A 179 3.67 -2.08 12.19
CA ARG A 179 4.56 -1.01 11.73
C ARG A 179 4.44 0.26 12.57
N GLY A 180 3.20 0.65 12.92
CA GLY A 180 2.92 1.83 13.75
C GLY A 180 3.50 1.70 15.17
N GLY A 181 3.58 0.50 15.72
CA GLY A 181 4.24 0.23 16.99
C GLY A 181 5.74 0.53 16.98
N SER A 182 6.43 0.20 15.89
CA SER A 182 7.85 0.50 15.72
C SER A 182 8.16 2.00 15.61
N PHE A 183 7.26 2.79 15.00
CA PHE A 183 7.45 4.24 14.85
C PHE A 183 7.16 5.03 16.14
N ARG A 184 6.22 4.59 16.98
CA ARG A 184 5.91 5.27 18.25
C ARG A 184 7.02 5.17 19.28
N HIS A 185 7.87 4.17 19.18
CA HIS A 185 8.99 3.96 20.12
C HIS A 185 10.29 4.65 19.67
N ALA A 186 10.45 4.99 18.40
CA ALA A 186 11.62 5.70 17.90
C ALA A 186 11.71 7.16 18.41
N SER A 187 10.61 7.75 18.84
CA SER A 187 10.58 9.10 19.44
C SER A 187 10.92 9.14 20.94
N ALA A 188 11.10 8.00 21.59
CA ALA A 188 11.34 7.92 23.05
C ALA A 188 12.79 7.54 23.43
N GLY A 189 13.77 7.66 22.53
CA GLY A 189 15.19 7.62 22.87
C GLY A 189 15.75 6.25 23.30
N ALA A 190 14.98 5.17 23.27
CA ALA A 190 15.46 3.81 23.44
C ALA A 190 14.88 2.95 22.31
N GLU A 191 15.72 2.44 21.40
CA GLU A 191 15.29 1.40 20.46
C GLU A 191 14.81 0.19 21.29
N PRO A 192 13.51 -0.14 21.27
CA PRO A 192 13.08 -1.41 21.83
C PRO A 192 13.74 -2.49 20.98
N ARG A 193 14.56 -3.30 21.58
CA ARG A 193 15.10 -4.51 20.96
C ARG A 193 13.91 -5.45 20.69
N ILE A 194 13.27 -5.27 19.53
CA ILE A 194 12.28 -6.22 19.03
C ILE A 194 12.97 -7.58 18.97
N SER A 195 12.45 -8.56 19.67
CA SER A 195 13.04 -9.90 19.69
C SER A 195 13.03 -10.51 18.27
N ASP A 196 13.96 -11.41 17.98
CA ASP A 196 13.99 -12.08 16.67
C ASP A 196 12.72 -12.90 16.41
N ALA A 197 12.06 -13.39 17.47
CA ALA A 197 10.77 -14.06 17.38
C ALA A 197 9.65 -13.08 16.94
N GLU A 198 9.64 -11.86 17.45
CA GLU A 198 8.68 -10.83 17.05
C GLU A 198 8.92 -10.36 15.62
N LYS A 199 10.18 -10.17 15.20
CA LYS A 199 10.52 -9.85 13.81
C LYS A 199 10.02 -10.94 12.84
N LEU A 200 10.24 -12.20 13.21
CA LEU A 200 9.79 -13.33 12.42
C LEU A 200 8.25 -13.41 12.34
N ALA A 201 7.56 -13.20 13.45
CA ALA A 201 6.10 -13.15 13.48
C ALA A 201 5.55 -12.00 12.61
N GLN A 202 6.22 -10.85 12.60
CA GLN A 202 5.91 -9.72 11.71
C GLN A 202 6.11 -10.09 10.24
N ALA A 203 7.21 -10.77 9.91
CA ALA A 203 7.51 -11.20 8.55
C ALA A 203 6.42 -12.13 7.99
N TYR A 204 5.94 -13.10 8.77
CA TYR A 204 4.81 -13.95 8.36
C TYR A 204 3.55 -13.13 8.07
N LYS A 205 3.24 -12.15 8.90
CA LYS A 205 2.07 -11.28 8.68
C LYS A 205 2.22 -10.41 7.42
N VAL A 206 3.42 -9.90 7.13
CA VAL A 206 3.70 -9.14 5.89
C VAL A 206 3.43 -9.98 4.65
N LEU A 207 3.76 -11.27 4.69
CA LEU A 207 3.48 -12.20 3.58
C LEU A 207 2.03 -12.71 3.56
N GLU A 208 1.21 -12.41 4.57
CA GLU A 208 -0.12 -13.00 4.77
C GLU A 208 -0.04 -14.53 4.83
N ALA A 209 0.92 -15.05 5.59
CA ALA A 209 1.21 -16.47 5.77
C ALA A 209 1.26 -16.80 7.26
N ALA A 210 1.12 -18.09 7.58
CA ALA A 210 1.23 -18.59 8.95
C ALA A 210 2.58 -19.30 9.19
N PRO A 211 3.10 -19.29 10.43
CA PRO A 211 4.33 -20.02 10.77
C PRO A 211 4.25 -21.53 10.51
N GLY A 212 3.03 -22.10 10.46
CA GLY A 212 2.80 -23.53 10.18
C GLY A 212 2.62 -23.88 8.70
N ASP A 213 2.59 -22.88 7.80
CA ASP A 213 2.41 -23.13 6.37
C ASP A 213 3.61 -23.89 5.77
N ALA A 214 3.37 -24.70 4.76
CA ALA A 214 4.43 -25.38 4.02
C ALA A 214 5.31 -24.36 3.27
N ASP A 215 6.58 -24.68 3.05
CA ASP A 215 7.54 -23.80 2.39
C ASP A 215 7.07 -23.34 0.99
N GLN A 216 6.44 -24.25 0.25
CA GLN A 216 5.84 -23.93 -1.04
C GLN A 216 4.73 -22.89 -0.94
N ASP A 217 3.95 -22.90 0.14
CA ASP A 217 2.87 -21.93 0.35
C ASP A 217 3.41 -20.57 0.79
N ILE A 218 4.52 -20.55 1.55
CA ILE A 218 5.28 -19.33 1.85
C ILE A 218 5.79 -18.68 0.55
N VAL A 219 6.40 -19.48 -0.35
CA VAL A 219 6.86 -18.99 -1.65
C VAL A 219 5.70 -18.44 -2.50
N LYS A 220 4.55 -19.13 -2.50
CA LYS A 220 3.34 -18.65 -3.20
C LYS A 220 2.82 -17.34 -2.59
N ALA A 221 2.79 -17.23 -1.26
CA ALA A 221 2.38 -16.03 -0.55
C ALA A 221 3.31 -14.84 -0.89
N TYR A 222 4.63 -15.05 -0.86
CA TYR A 222 5.62 -14.06 -1.27
C TYR A 222 5.38 -13.57 -2.70
N ARG A 223 5.26 -14.48 -3.69
CA ARG A 223 5.01 -14.13 -5.09
C ARG A 223 3.71 -13.35 -5.27
N ARG A 224 2.65 -13.76 -4.57
CA ARG A 224 1.36 -13.07 -4.58
C ARG A 224 1.48 -11.65 -4.06
N GLN A 225 2.13 -11.43 -2.91
CA GLN A 225 2.32 -10.11 -2.32
C GLN A 225 3.21 -9.22 -3.21
N LEU A 226 4.30 -9.77 -3.72
CA LEU A 226 5.20 -9.06 -4.62
C LEU A 226 4.46 -8.59 -5.89
N SER A 227 3.70 -9.47 -6.53
CA SER A 227 2.90 -9.13 -7.72
C SER A 227 1.84 -8.06 -7.45
N ARG A 228 1.20 -8.08 -6.28
CA ARG A 228 0.17 -7.08 -5.90
C ARG A 228 0.74 -5.68 -5.71
N HIS A 229 1.95 -5.59 -5.18
CA HIS A 229 2.57 -4.32 -4.80
C HIS A 229 3.68 -3.88 -5.76
N HIS A 230 3.87 -4.59 -6.90
CA HIS A 230 4.92 -4.25 -7.85
C HIS A 230 4.69 -2.84 -8.43
N PRO A 231 5.68 -1.92 -8.33
CA PRO A 231 5.52 -0.53 -8.76
C PRO A 231 5.10 -0.40 -10.23
N ASP A 232 5.73 -1.17 -11.13
CA ASP A 232 5.44 -1.10 -12.56
C ASP A 232 4.02 -1.58 -12.88
N LYS A 233 3.55 -2.64 -12.21
CA LYS A 233 2.18 -3.12 -12.36
C LYS A 233 1.17 -2.10 -11.87
N LEU A 234 1.41 -1.50 -10.71
CA LEU A 234 0.52 -0.48 -10.14
C LEU A 234 0.52 0.79 -11.01
N LYS A 235 1.68 1.20 -11.53
CA LYS A 235 1.80 2.30 -12.50
C LYS A 235 1.03 2.01 -13.79
N ALA A 236 1.19 0.82 -14.36
CA ALA A 236 0.44 0.38 -15.53
C ALA A 236 -1.07 0.32 -15.30
N ASN A 237 -1.51 0.13 -14.06
CA ASN A 237 -2.90 0.16 -13.65
C ASN A 237 -3.44 1.57 -13.31
N GLY A 238 -2.60 2.62 -13.34
CA GLY A 238 -2.98 4.01 -13.11
C GLY A 238 -2.74 4.51 -11.69
N LEU A 239 -1.85 3.87 -10.90
CA LEU A 239 -1.40 4.47 -9.65
C LEU A 239 -0.68 5.79 -9.94
N PRO A 240 -1.03 6.90 -9.22
CA PRO A 240 -0.35 8.18 -9.40
C PRO A 240 1.16 8.07 -9.26
N GLU A 241 1.93 8.74 -10.11
CA GLU A 241 3.40 8.76 -10.05
C GLU A 241 3.88 9.17 -8.64
N SER A 242 3.22 10.15 -8.05
CA SER A 242 3.48 10.60 -6.68
C SER A 242 3.27 9.52 -5.60
N MET A 243 2.61 8.42 -5.91
CA MET A 243 2.35 7.30 -4.98
C MET A 243 3.19 6.06 -5.28
N ILE A 244 4.01 6.07 -6.33
CA ILE A 244 4.88 4.94 -6.70
C ILE A 244 5.91 4.64 -5.60
N GLU A 245 6.36 5.66 -4.88
CA GLU A 245 7.32 5.45 -3.78
C GLU A 245 6.73 4.59 -2.66
N HIS A 246 5.45 4.75 -2.37
CA HIS A 246 4.74 3.87 -1.43
C HIS A 246 4.77 2.39 -1.90
N ALA A 247 4.52 2.16 -3.19
CA ALA A 247 4.59 0.82 -3.77
C ALA A 247 6.00 0.21 -3.67
N LYS A 248 7.05 1.01 -3.94
CA LYS A 248 8.46 0.58 -3.79
C LYS A 248 8.78 0.19 -2.35
N GLN A 249 8.42 1.02 -1.38
CA GLN A 249 8.64 0.74 0.04
C GLN A 249 7.92 -0.54 0.47
N ARG A 250 6.69 -0.74 -0.02
CA ARG A 250 5.93 -1.95 0.28
C ARG A 250 6.57 -3.19 -0.33
N THR A 251 7.03 -3.10 -1.57
CA THR A 251 7.77 -4.17 -2.25
C THR A 251 9.04 -4.55 -1.49
N GLN A 252 9.82 -3.57 -1.06
CA GLN A 252 11.04 -3.80 -0.27
C GLN A 252 10.76 -4.56 1.02
N GLN A 253 9.70 -4.20 1.74
CA GLN A 253 9.29 -4.88 2.98
C GLN A 253 8.87 -6.34 2.75
N ILE A 254 8.19 -6.61 1.64
CA ILE A 254 7.81 -7.97 1.26
C ILE A 254 9.05 -8.82 1.01
N ILE A 255 10.06 -8.25 0.35
CA ILE A 255 11.35 -8.92 0.11
C ILE A 255 12.07 -9.20 1.42
N GLU A 256 12.22 -8.21 2.30
CA GLU A 256 12.88 -8.35 3.61
C GLU A 256 12.18 -9.38 4.49
N ALA A 257 10.85 -9.38 4.51
CA ALA A 257 10.06 -10.36 5.25
C ALA A 257 10.30 -11.80 4.73
N TYR A 258 10.34 -11.97 3.41
CA TYR A 258 10.61 -13.28 2.81
C TYR A 258 12.03 -13.76 3.11
N GLU A 259 13.04 -12.91 2.98
CA GLU A 259 14.43 -13.26 3.27
C GLU A 259 14.62 -13.66 4.74
N LEU A 260 13.97 -12.96 5.68
CA LEU A 260 14.01 -13.33 7.10
C LEU A 260 13.42 -14.71 7.36
N ILE A 261 12.25 -15.01 6.77
CA ILE A 261 11.60 -16.32 6.89
C ILE A 261 12.45 -17.39 6.24
N ARG A 262 12.99 -17.12 5.05
CA ARG A 262 13.85 -18.03 4.29
C ARG A 262 15.09 -18.42 5.10
N GLN A 263 15.79 -17.46 5.65
CA GLN A 263 16.97 -17.70 6.51
C GLN A 263 16.62 -18.54 7.73
N ARG A 264 15.47 -18.27 8.37
CA ARG A 264 15.07 -18.97 9.58
C ARG A 264 14.64 -20.40 9.34
N ARG A 265 14.06 -20.69 8.15
CA ARG A 265 13.60 -22.03 7.76
C ARG A 265 14.67 -22.84 7.02
N GLY A 266 15.70 -22.21 6.47
CA GLY A 266 16.73 -22.85 5.65
C GLY A 266 16.26 -23.22 4.24
N ILE A 267 15.34 -22.43 3.63
CA ILE A 267 14.76 -22.64 2.29
C ILE A 267 15.26 -21.62 1.27
#